data_12d2d40097d6232b438ac4247ab54870
#
_entry.id   12d2d40097d6232b438ac4247ab54870
#
_cell.length_a   1.000
_cell.length_b   1.000
_cell.length_c   1.000
_cell.angle_alpha   90.00
_cell.angle_beta   90.00
_cell.angle_gamma   90.00
#
_symmetry.space_group_name_H-M   'P 1'
#
loop_
_entity.id
_entity.type
_entity.pdbx_description
1 polymer ?
#
loop_
_entity_poly.entity_id
_entity_poly.type
_entity_poly.pdbx_seq_one_letter_code
_entity_poly.pdbx_strand_id
1 'polypeptide(L)'
;MKRLTAILMALSLAFPAWAAAELDVNMEQKEENGQTLTVFSAEAGAAETTAAPEETPDPAIATANGLIEARFEQAKAAQLTQRAGAEIIQSGETHTLGNVASLVLRWNGTQPDGTAGSAVRALVLDRTTGEEIRLEQLFDDADTAIGAMERIIEDDVLPELSDYMEYSELLPMPRDAYAVDEYGLTVFYPDDSYRYFDEQSGAVQFAWHELAAYIGENSPVYEAAHAQGDMNALADAAGEGRLPGPMPRAAVGQKLGEVLSAYTLLTDPDYTKDSRVYLFEEASLRGWAVEIPKYAETDEAETPISAIRTTRADVCGLTVGKTTKAELTALLGEPLETRVYDADEAADRMLEAGESLFFALSGRILQAHVDENSVLQCLILRDAIPEALY
;
A
#
# COMPACT_ATOMS: atom_id res chain seq x y z
N MET A 1 19.04 -32.91 70.76
CA MET A 1 18.94 -31.71 69.93
C MET A 1 18.56 -32.12 68.51
N LYS A 2 17.29 -32.01 68.16
CA LYS A 2 16.76 -32.36 66.83
C LYS A 2 16.58 -31.05 66.04
N ARG A 3 17.33 -30.87 64.94
CA ARG A 3 17.13 -29.75 64.04
C ARG A 3 16.00 -30.09 63.08
N LEU A 4 14.91 -29.34 63.16
CA LEU A 4 13.85 -29.32 62.16
C LEU A 4 14.30 -28.46 60.99
N THR A 5 14.41 -29.04 59.82
CA THR A 5 14.63 -28.36 58.56
C THR A 5 13.27 -28.09 57.93
N ALA A 6 12.81 -26.82 57.92
CA ALA A 6 11.59 -26.42 57.25
C ALA A 6 11.91 -26.29 55.75
N ILE A 7 11.26 -27.14 54.93
CA ILE A 7 11.26 -27.04 53.47
C ILE A 7 10.15 -26.05 53.09
N LEU A 8 10.52 -24.87 52.68
CA LEU A 8 9.61 -23.91 52.06
C LEU A 8 9.37 -24.38 50.61
N MET A 9 8.24 -25.02 50.36
CA MET A 9 7.72 -25.21 48.99
C MET A 9 7.13 -23.88 48.53
N ALA A 10 7.84 -23.18 47.67
CA ALA A 10 7.27 -22.10 46.88
C ALA A 10 6.38 -22.72 45.80
N LEU A 11 5.06 -22.70 46.01
CA LEU A 11 4.08 -22.95 44.96
C LEU A 11 4.13 -21.73 44.01
N SER A 12 4.90 -21.81 42.93
CA SER A 12 4.70 -20.95 41.79
C SER A 12 3.39 -21.36 41.10
N LEU A 13 2.34 -20.62 41.42
CA LEU A 13 1.12 -20.62 40.62
C LEU A 13 1.50 -20.02 39.27
N ALA A 14 1.86 -20.86 38.32
CA ALA A 14 1.84 -20.49 36.93
C ALA A 14 0.37 -20.25 36.53
N PHE A 15 -0.08 -19.01 36.59
CA PHE A 15 -1.27 -18.61 35.86
C PHE A 15 -0.97 -18.88 34.39
N PRO A 16 -1.81 -19.67 33.69
CA PRO A 16 -1.70 -19.65 32.25
C PRO A 16 -1.88 -18.21 31.82
N ALA A 17 -0.88 -17.62 31.18
CA ALA A 17 -1.07 -16.39 30.43
C ALA A 17 -2.12 -16.74 29.37
N TRP A 18 -3.36 -16.33 29.60
CA TRP A 18 -4.33 -16.29 28.56
C TRP A 18 -3.78 -15.30 27.55
N ALA A 19 -3.39 -15.79 26.39
CA ALA A 19 -3.15 -14.93 25.27
C ALA A 19 -4.45 -14.12 25.12
N ALA A 20 -4.37 -12.82 25.29
CA ALA A 20 -5.49 -11.95 25.00
C ALA A 20 -5.88 -12.25 23.56
N ALA A 21 -7.15 -12.54 23.32
CA ALA A 21 -7.62 -12.75 21.97
C ALA A 21 -7.42 -11.43 21.23
N GLU A 22 -6.71 -11.48 20.11
CA GLU A 22 -6.58 -10.31 19.25
C GLU A 22 -7.97 -9.88 18.80
N LEU A 23 -8.22 -8.58 18.74
CA LEU A 23 -9.49 -8.08 18.22
C LEU A 23 -9.46 -8.09 16.68
N ASP A 24 -10.59 -8.43 16.09
CA ASP A 24 -10.84 -8.28 14.67
C ASP A 24 -11.67 -7.03 14.42
N VAL A 25 -11.37 -6.35 13.34
CA VAL A 25 -12.14 -5.18 12.88
C VAL A 25 -12.97 -5.57 11.68
N ASN A 26 -14.28 -5.42 11.81
CA ASN A 26 -15.25 -5.70 10.78
C ASN A 26 -15.72 -4.41 10.11
N MET A 27 -15.99 -4.52 8.81
CA MET A 27 -16.59 -3.47 8.00
C MET A 27 -17.89 -3.97 7.41
N GLU A 28 -18.97 -3.26 7.63
CA GLU A 28 -20.29 -3.57 7.08
C GLU A 28 -20.84 -2.39 6.29
N GLN A 29 -21.61 -2.68 5.24
CA GLN A 29 -22.40 -1.67 4.55
C GLN A 29 -23.86 -1.75 5.04
N LYS A 30 -24.42 -0.58 5.43
CA LYS A 30 -25.79 -0.45 5.91
C LYS A 30 -26.55 0.57 5.07
N GLU A 31 -27.79 0.23 4.72
CA GLU A 31 -28.70 1.17 4.07
C GLU A 31 -29.41 2.02 5.12
N GLU A 32 -29.23 3.34 5.07
CA GLU A 32 -29.90 4.28 5.96
C GLU A 32 -30.36 5.50 5.16
N ASN A 33 -31.66 5.83 5.21
CA ASN A 33 -32.28 6.94 4.52
C ASN A 33 -32.03 6.97 2.97
N GLY A 34 -31.87 5.78 2.36
CA GLY A 34 -31.60 5.62 0.95
C GLY A 34 -30.14 5.86 0.55
N GLN A 35 -29.23 5.87 1.52
CA GLN A 35 -27.79 5.94 1.31
C GLN A 35 -27.13 4.67 1.85
N THR A 36 -26.09 4.20 1.16
CA THR A 36 -25.25 3.10 1.65
C THR A 36 -24.15 3.67 2.54
N LEU A 37 -24.14 3.30 3.80
CA LEU A 37 -23.18 3.75 4.80
C LEU A 37 -22.21 2.62 5.15
N THR A 38 -20.94 2.94 5.26
CA THR A 38 -19.91 2.03 5.79
C THR A 38 -19.81 2.20 7.30
N VAL A 39 -19.86 1.09 8.03
CA VAL A 39 -19.78 1.04 9.50
C VAL A 39 -18.65 0.10 9.88
N PHE A 40 -17.77 0.56 10.77
CA PHE A 40 -16.74 -0.28 11.37
C PHE A 40 -17.15 -0.73 12.77
N SER A 41 -16.72 -1.93 13.15
CA SER A 41 -16.86 -2.45 14.52
C SER A 41 -15.67 -3.32 14.89
N ALA A 42 -15.30 -3.35 16.16
CA ALA A 42 -14.31 -4.27 16.70
C ALA A 42 -15.01 -5.39 17.47
N GLU A 43 -14.56 -6.61 17.26
CA GLU A 43 -15.06 -7.83 17.89
C GLU A 43 -13.89 -8.67 18.41
N ALA A 44 -14.20 -9.67 19.24
CA ALA A 44 -13.20 -10.66 19.64
C ALA A 44 -12.82 -11.50 18.42
N GLY A 45 -11.54 -11.56 18.08
CA GLY A 45 -11.04 -12.44 17.03
C GLY A 45 -11.41 -13.90 17.34
N ALA A 46 -11.58 -14.69 16.30
CA ALA A 46 -11.96 -16.10 16.40
C ALA A 46 -10.84 -16.96 17.03
N ALA A 47 -10.67 -16.85 18.36
CA ALA A 47 -9.95 -17.86 19.11
C ALA A 47 -10.86 -19.09 19.24
N GLU A 48 -10.34 -20.27 18.95
CA GLU A 48 -11.01 -21.56 19.23
C GLU A 48 -11.33 -21.68 20.72
N THR A 49 -12.40 -21.08 21.21
CA THR A 49 -12.87 -21.20 22.58
C THR A 49 -14.18 -21.96 22.65
N THR A 50 -14.08 -23.17 23.17
CA THR A 50 -15.19 -24.03 23.65
C THR A 50 -15.68 -23.62 25.02
N ALA A 51 -15.84 -22.34 25.33
CA ALA A 51 -16.40 -21.87 26.59
C ALA A 51 -17.47 -20.81 26.33
N ALA A 52 -18.64 -21.01 26.93
CA ALA A 52 -19.74 -20.06 26.83
C ALA A 52 -19.34 -18.70 27.47
N PRO A 53 -19.69 -17.57 26.87
CA PRO A 53 -19.31 -16.26 27.35
C PRO A 53 -20.11 -15.86 28.58
N GLU A 54 -19.44 -15.57 29.69
CA GLU A 54 -19.95 -14.65 30.70
C GLU A 54 -19.54 -13.23 30.28
N GLU A 55 -20.55 -12.42 30.05
CA GLU A 55 -20.52 -11.14 29.34
C GLU A 55 -19.95 -9.99 30.19
N THR A 56 -18.66 -9.90 30.28
CA THR A 56 -18.05 -8.58 30.46
C THR A 56 -17.36 -8.26 29.10
N PRO A 57 -17.74 -7.14 28.45
CA PRO A 57 -17.07 -6.76 27.20
C PRO A 57 -15.57 -6.70 27.45
N ASP A 58 -14.78 -7.28 26.52
CA ASP A 58 -13.33 -7.16 26.58
C ASP A 58 -12.97 -5.67 26.59
N PRO A 59 -12.17 -5.18 27.55
CA PRO A 59 -11.79 -3.77 27.62
C PRO A 59 -11.15 -3.25 26.33
N ALA A 60 -10.41 -4.07 25.61
CA ALA A 60 -9.80 -3.71 24.33
C ALA A 60 -10.87 -3.44 23.26
N ILE A 61 -11.88 -4.31 23.17
CA ILE A 61 -13.02 -4.13 22.26
C ILE A 61 -13.80 -2.86 22.59
N ALA A 62 -14.05 -2.60 23.87
CA ALA A 62 -14.75 -1.40 24.29
C ALA A 62 -13.96 -0.13 23.95
N THR A 63 -12.64 -0.15 24.15
CA THR A 63 -11.74 0.95 23.80
C THR A 63 -11.73 1.20 22.29
N ALA A 64 -11.53 0.14 21.49
CA ALA A 64 -11.53 0.24 20.02
C ALA A 64 -12.84 0.79 19.47
N ASN A 65 -13.99 0.26 19.92
CA ASN A 65 -15.31 0.74 19.49
C ASN A 65 -15.57 2.19 19.89
N GLY A 66 -15.10 2.63 21.05
CA GLY A 66 -15.18 4.04 21.46
C GLY A 66 -14.36 4.96 20.53
N LEU A 67 -13.17 4.54 20.11
CA LEU A 67 -12.36 5.28 19.16
C LEU A 67 -12.98 5.29 17.74
N ILE A 68 -13.51 4.15 17.29
CA ILE A 68 -14.22 4.02 16.01
C ILE A 68 -15.42 4.99 15.98
N GLU A 69 -16.26 4.99 17.02
CA GLU A 69 -17.39 5.90 17.14
C GLU A 69 -16.93 7.37 17.08
N ALA A 70 -15.94 7.71 17.90
CA ALA A 70 -15.42 9.09 17.94
C ALA A 70 -14.83 9.54 16.60
N ARG A 71 -14.08 8.68 15.90
CA ARG A 71 -13.40 9.02 14.66
C ARG A 71 -14.35 9.03 13.46
N PHE A 72 -15.19 8.03 13.30
CA PHE A 72 -15.97 7.81 12.08
C PHE A 72 -17.45 8.18 12.23
N GLU A 73 -18.17 7.74 13.27
CA GLU A 73 -19.60 7.97 13.35
C GLU A 73 -19.94 9.44 13.61
N GLN A 74 -19.18 10.11 14.46
CA GLN A 74 -19.36 11.55 14.69
C GLN A 74 -18.98 12.38 13.46
N ALA A 75 -17.87 12.03 12.79
CA ALA A 75 -17.45 12.69 11.56
C ALA A 75 -18.48 12.46 10.44
N LYS A 76 -19.00 11.25 10.30
CA LYS A 76 -20.05 10.89 9.35
C LYS A 76 -21.34 11.68 9.58
N ALA A 77 -21.80 11.73 10.83
CA ALA A 77 -23.00 12.51 11.19
C ALA A 77 -22.83 14.01 10.87
N ALA A 78 -21.66 14.58 11.14
CA ALA A 78 -21.36 15.97 10.81
C ALA A 78 -21.37 16.22 9.28
N GLN A 79 -20.76 15.34 8.49
CA GLN A 79 -20.76 15.43 7.03
C GLN A 79 -22.17 15.32 6.44
N LEU A 80 -22.98 14.37 6.88
CA LEU A 80 -24.36 14.20 6.43
C LEU A 80 -25.23 15.41 6.76
N THR A 81 -25.00 16.04 7.91
CA THR A 81 -25.74 17.25 8.33
C THR A 81 -25.35 18.47 7.50
N GLN A 82 -24.07 18.64 7.21
CA GLN A 82 -23.57 19.79 6.44
C GLN A 82 -23.93 19.69 4.95
N ARG A 83 -24.15 18.50 4.44
CA ARG A 83 -24.37 18.21 3.01
C ARG A 83 -25.79 17.73 2.71
N ALA A 84 -26.77 18.16 3.48
CA ALA A 84 -28.17 17.81 3.25
C ALA A 84 -28.59 18.14 1.81
N GLY A 85 -28.97 17.10 1.02
CA GLY A 85 -29.34 17.21 -0.38
C GLY A 85 -28.20 16.96 -1.37
N ALA A 86 -26.98 16.64 -0.90
CA ALA A 86 -25.87 16.21 -1.76
C ALA A 86 -25.94 14.67 -1.98
N GLU A 87 -25.47 14.22 -3.14
CA GLU A 87 -25.17 12.80 -3.35
C GLU A 87 -23.82 12.50 -2.67
N ILE A 88 -23.81 11.59 -1.72
CA ILE A 88 -22.61 11.19 -0.96
C ILE A 88 -22.35 9.72 -1.22
N ILE A 89 -21.15 9.41 -1.71
CA ILE A 89 -20.64 8.06 -1.85
C ILE A 89 -19.63 7.81 -0.74
N GLN A 90 -19.81 6.72 0.00
CA GLN A 90 -18.86 6.30 1.03
C GLN A 90 -18.16 5.01 0.58
N SER A 91 -16.86 4.95 0.82
CA SER A 91 -16.08 3.73 0.72
C SER A 91 -15.26 3.54 1.99
N GLY A 92 -15.10 2.29 2.40
CA GLY A 92 -14.28 1.93 3.56
C GLY A 92 -13.26 0.88 3.18
N GLU A 93 -12.13 0.90 3.87
CA GLU A 93 -11.06 -0.06 3.73
C GLU A 93 -10.58 -0.49 5.11
N THR A 94 -10.21 -1.76 5.27
CA THR A 94 -9.57 -2.28 6.46
C THR A 94 -8.34 -3.08 6.07
N HIS A 95 -7.22 -2.84 6.76
CA HIS A 95 -5.98 -3.59 6.57
C HIS A 95 -5.52 -4.12 7.92
N THR A 96 -5.02 -5.34 7.93
CA THR A 96 -4.45 -5.97 9.14
C THR A 96 -3.00 -6.34 8.86
N LEU A 97 -2.11 -5.85 9.72
CA LEU A 97 -0.68 -6.09 9.65
C LEU A 97 -0.17 -6.53 11.03
N GLY A 98 -0.04 -7.83 11.25
CA GLY A 98 0.28 -8.36 12.58
C GLY A 98 -0.72 -7.87 13.62
N ASN A 99 -0.22 -7.19 14.65
CA ASN A 99 -1.03 -6.60 15.72
C ASN A 99 -1.64 -5.23 15.39
N VAL A 100 -1.51 -4.76 14.18
CA VAL A 100 -2.02 -3.46 13.74
C VAL A 100 -3.25 -3.64 12.87
N ALA A 101 -4.31 -2.88 13.12
CA ALA A 101 -5.46 -2.74 12.24
C ALA A 101 -5.59 -1.28 11.79
N SER A 102 -5.67 -1.08 10.48
CA SER A 102 -5.91 0.22 9.86
C SER A 102 -7.32 0.27 9.28
N LEU A 103 -8.04 1.33 9.61
CA LEU A 103 -9.38 1.61 9.13
C LEU A 103 -9.36 2.93 8.38
N VAL A 104 -9.89 2.95 7.16
CA VAL A 104 -9.99 4.15 6.34
C VAL A 104 -11.43 4.33 5.88
N LEU A 105 -11.97 5.52 6.02
CA LEU A 105 -13.29 5.88 5.53
C LEU A 105 -13.17 7.12 4.65
N ARG A 106 -13.64 7.02 3.42
CA ARG A 106 -13.66 8.08 2.42
C ARG A 106 -15.10 8.50 2.13
N TRP A 107 -15.29 9.78 1.90
CA TRP A 107 -16.54 10.35 1.38
C TRP A 107 -16.24 11.15 0.13
N ASN A 108 -16.91 10.83 -0.92
CA ASN A 108 -16.93 11.62 -2.13
C ASN A 108 -18.37 12.10 -2.36
N GLY A 109 -18.55 13.30 -2.86
CA GLY A 109 -19.89 13.80 -3.09
C GLY A 109 -19.93 15.08 -3.90
N THR A 110 -21.09 15.33 -4.51
CA THR A 110 -21.39 16.59 -5.20
C THR A 110 -22.31 17.43 -4.33
N GLN A 111 -21.93 18.65 -4.06
CA GLN A 111 -22.78 19.60 -3.34
C GLN A 111 -23.95 20.08 -4.22
N PRO A 112 -25.03 20.65 -3.63
CA PRO A 112 -26.18 21.14 -4.41
C PRO A 112 -25.83 22.25 -5.42
N ASP A 113 -24.72 22.94 -5.24
CA ASP A 113 -24.18 23.94 -6.19
C ASP A 113 -23.34 23.32 -7.32
N GLY A 114 -23.18 22.00 -7.35
CA GLY A 114 -22.38 21.28 -8.33
C GLY A 114 -20.90 21.14 -7.97
N THR A 115 -20.47 21.68 -6.82
CA THR A 115 -19.07 21.55 -6.37
C THR A 115 -18.81 20.15 -5.85
N ALA A 116 -17.79 19.49 -6.36
CA ALA A 116 -17.29 18.21 -5.81
C ALA A 116 -16.63 18.45 -4.45
N GLY A 117 -16.73 17.48 -3.57
CA GLY A 117 -16.06 17.50 -2.27
C GLY A 117 -15.73 16.10 -1.81
N SER A 118 -14.56 15.94 -1.23
CA SER A 118 -14.13 14.68 -0.65
C SER A 118 -13.63 14.88 0.78
N ALA A 119 -13.64 13.82 1.56
CA ALA A 119 -13.02 13.79 2.87
C ALA A 119 -12.56 12.38 3.17
N VAL A 120 -11.49 12.26 3.96
CA VAL A 120 -10.98 10.98 4.44
C VAL A 120 -10.76 11.04 5.94
N ARG A 121 -11.01 9.93 6.61
CA ARG A 121 -10.63 9.71 8.02
C ARG A 121 -9.95 8.36 8.12
N ALA A 122 -8.94 8.28 8.95
CA ALA A 122 -8.23 7.04 9.21
C ALA A 122 -8.06 6.83 10.71
N LEU A 123 -7.90 5.59 11.11
CA LEU A 123 -7.65 5.18 12.49
C LEU A 123 -6.78 3.93 12.44
N VAL A 124 -5.67 3.95 13.17
CA VAL A 124 -4.79 2.79 13.33
C VAL A 124 -4.87 2.33 14.78
N LEU A 125 -5.15 1.05 14.98
CA LEU A 125 -5.38 0.43 16.29
C LEU A 125 -4.37 -0.68 16.56
N ASP A 126 -3.96 -0.78 17.81
CA ASP A 126 -3.35 -1.98 18.37
C ASP A 126 -4.43 -3.03 18.65
N ARG A 127 -4.38 -4.17 17.97
CA ARG A 127 -5.37 -5.26 18.06
C ARG A 127 -5.36 -5.98 19.42
N THR A 128 -4.31 -5.80 20.22
CA THR A 128 -4.22 -6.40 21.56
C THR A 128 -4.86 -5.53 22.62
N THR A 129 -4.70 -4.21 22.51
CA THR A 129 -5.16 -3.25 23.54
C THR A 129 -6.39 -2.47 23.12
N GLY A 130 -6.71 -2.42 21.83
CA GLY A 130 -7.74 -1.56 21.25
C GLY A 130 -7.39 -0.08 21.27
N GLU A 131 -6.18 0.29 21.64
CA GLU A 131 -5.72 1.68 21.69
C GLU A 131 -5.32 2.20 20.31
N GLU A 132 -5.41 3.51 20.10
CA GLU A 132 -4.93 4.17 18.91
C GLU A 132 -3.40 4.16 18.88
N ILE A 133 -2.83 3.72 17.77
CA ILE A 133 -1.41 3.92 17.45
C ILE A 133 -1.29 5.24 16.69
N ARG A 134 -0.50 6.18 17.21
CA ARG A 134 -0.22 7.44 16.52
C ARG A 134 0.98 7.28 15.60
N LEU A 135 1.05 8.07 14.53
CA LEU A 135 2.11 8.01 13.53
C LEU A 135 3.51 8.01 14.15
N GLU A 136 3.73 8.86 15.16
CA GLU A 136 5.01 8.98 15.84
C GLU A 136 5.44 7.70 16.58
N GLN A 137 4.49 6.85 16.97
CA GLN A 137 4.77 5.60 17.69
C GLN A 137 5.28 4.47 16.79
N LEU A 138 5.24 4.67 15.48
CA LEU A 138 5.80 3.72 14.52
C LEU A 138 7.34 3.81 14.43
N PHE A 139 7.94 4.90 14.89
CA PHE A 139 9.35 5.21 14.67
C PHE A 139 10.13 5.34 15.99
N ASP A 140 11.41 4.99 15.95
CA ASP A 140 12.33 5.19 17.07
C ASP A 140 12.67 6.67 17.29
N ASP A 141 12.83 7.41 16.18
CA ASP A 141 12.99 8.86 16.15
C ASP A 141 11.99 9.45 15.17
N ALA A 142 10.84 9.83 15.70
CA ALA A 142 9.71 10.31 14.91
C ALA A 142 10.02 11.58 14.12
N ASP A 143 10.76 12.53 14.72
CA ASP A 143 11.07 13.80 14.04
C ASP A 143 12.00 13.56 12.84
N THR A 144 12.98 12.66 12.97
CA THR A 144 13.86 12.29 11.86
C THR A 144 13.11 11.53 10.78
N ALA A 145 12.23 10.59 11.14
CA ALA A 145 11.42 9.83 10.21
C ALA A 145 10.45 10.73 9.42
N ILE A 146 9.71 11.59 10.12
CA ILE A 146 8.78 12.53 9.48
C ILE A 146 9.52 13.49 8.56
N GLY A 147 10.67 14.02 8.98
CA GLY A 147 11.50 14.85 8.12
C GLY A 147 12.05 14.13 6.89
N ALA A 148 12.22 12.80 6.95
CA ALA A 148 12.57 12.00 5.78
C ALA A 148 11.36 11.80 4.84
N MET A 149 10.18 11.54 5.40
CA MET A 149 8.94 11.44 4.64
C MET A 149 8.61 12.76 3.90
N GLU A 150 8.76 13.89 4.59
CA GLU A 150 8.55 15.22 3.99
C GLU A 150 9.54 15.52 2.86
N ARG A 151 10.80 15.07 2.97
CA ARG A 151 11.77 15.15 1.85
C ARG A 151 11.38 14.28 0.67
N ILE A 152 10.87 13.06 0.89
CA ILE A 152 10.34 12.22 -0.19
C ILE A 152 9.19 12.93 -0.91
N ILE A 153 8.31 13.61 -0.16
CA ILE A 153 7.23 14.41 -0.76
C ILE A 153 7.83 15.55 -1.62
N GLU A 154 8.80 16.27 -1.09
CA GLU A 154 9.41 17.43 -1.76
C GLU A 154 10.22 17.03 -3.01
N ASP A 155 11.04 15.99 -2.89
CA ASP A 155 12.01 15.61 -3.92
C ASP A 155 11.41 14.69 -5.00
N ASP A 156 10.47 13.81 -4.63
CA ASP A 156 9.96 12.78 -5.53
C ASP A 156 8.48 12.96 -5.89
N VAL A 157 7.61 13.32 -4.90
CA VAL A 157 6.16 13.38 -5.14
C VAL A 157 5.76 14.65 -5.86
N LEU A 158 6.21 15.81 -5.37
CA LEU A 158 5.84 17.10 -5.95
C LEU A 158 6.27 17.25 -7.42
N PRO A 159 7.48 16.85 -7.84
CA PRO A 159 7.87 16.91 -9.24
C PRO A 159 7.04 16.02 -10.16
N GLU A 160 6.69 14.80 -9.71
CA GLU A 160 5.88 13.87 -10.49
C GLU A 160 4.44 14.35 -10.66
N LEU A 161 3.89 15.02 -9.66
CA LEU A 161 2.48 15.42 -9.62
C LEU A 161 2.21 16.80 -10.21
N SER A 162 3.23 17.63 -10.42
CA SER A 162 3.08 19.01 -10.89
C SER A 162 2.32 19.14 -12.21
N ASP A 163 2.39 18.10 -13.06
CA ASP A 163 1.76 18.07 -14.37
C ASP A 163 0.35 17.46 -14.35
N TYR A 164 -0.03 16.76 -13.27
CA TYR A 164 -1.25 15.96 -13.19
C TYR A 164 -2.26 16.41 -12.13
N MET A 165 -1.88 17.30 -11.22
CA MET A 165 -2.70 17.60 -10.04
C MET A 165 -2.75 19.08 -9.67
N GLU A 166 -3.91 19.48 -9.16
CA GLU A 166 -4.04 20.70 -8.38
C GLU A 166 -3.71 20.39 -6.91
N TYR A 167 -2.64 20.99 -6.40
CA TYR A 167 -2.31 20.96 -4.96
C TYR A 167 -2.00 22.37 -4.48
N SER A 168 -2.41 22.69 -3.25
CA SER A 168 -2.11 24.00 -2.64
C SER A 168 -0.90 23.89 -1.71
N GLU A 169 -0.94 22.97 -0.77
CA GLU A 169 0.13 22.76 0.23
C GLU A 169 0.16 21.29 0.64
N LEU A 170 1.24 20.58 0.31
CA LEU A 170 1.48 19.21 0.77
C LEU A 170 2.35 19.15 2.02
N LEU A 171 2.99 20.25 2.38
CA LEU A 171 3.86 20.32 3.56
C LEU A 171 3.43 21.44 4.53
N PRO A 172 3.52 21.21 5.85
CA PRO A 172 3.88 19.93 6.47
C PRO A 172 2.81 18.86 6.24
N MET A 173 3.24 17.59 6.15
CA MET A 173 2.31 16.49 5.93
C MET A 173 1.38 16.28 7.14
N PRO A 174 0.12 15.82 6.93
CA PRO A 174 -0.78 15.43 8.00
C PRO A 174 -0.23 14.28 8.84
N ARG A 175 -0.51 14.26 10.14
CA ARG A 175 -0.03 13.22 11.07
C ARG A 175 -1.17 12.40 11.71
N ASP A 176 -2.40 12.83 11.56
CA ASP A 176 -3.59 12.28 12.20
C ASP A 176 -4.49 11.46 11.27
N ALA A 177 -4.11 11.38 9.99
CA ALA A 177 -4.82 10.62 8.98
C ALA A 177 -3.84 9.74 8.20
N TYR A 178 -3.59 8.54 8.69
CA TYR A 178 -2.71 7.57 8.04
C TYR A 178 -3.22 6.16 8.20
N ALA A 179 -2.77 5.26 7.35
CA ALA A 179 -2.99 3.81 7.43
C ALA A 179 -1.69 3.07 7.14
N VAL A 180 -1.63 1.82 7.58
CA VAL A 180 -0.55 0.90 7.23
C VAL A 180 -1.13 -0.36 6.62
N ASP A 181 -0.44 -0.90 5.63
CA ASP A 181 -0.74 -2.16 4.98
C ASP A 181 0.54 -2.98 4.75
N GLU A 182 0.45 -4.07 4.03
CA GLU A 182 1.59 -4.94 3.74
C GLU A 182 2.65 -4.27 2.84
N TYR A 183 2.30 -3.18 2.12
CA TYR A 183 3.18 -2.50 1.17
C TYR A 183 3.83 -1.26 1.74
N GLY A 184 3.23 -0.60 2.74
CA GLY A 184 3.77 0.64 3.29
C GLY A 184 2.85 1.38 4.25
N LEU A 185 3.20 2.64 4.43
CA LEU A 185 2.47 3.63 5.20
C LEU A 185 1.87 4.66 4.26
N THR A 186 0.56 4.86 4.29
CA THR A 186 -0.16 5.85 3.51
C THR A 186 -0.61 7.00 4.40
N VAL A 187 -0.22 8.23 4.07
CA VAL A 187 -0.70 9.46 4.70
C VAL A 187 -1.79 10.06 3.82
N PHE A 188 -2.90 10.40 4.41
CA PHE A 188 -4.04 11.03 3.73
C PHE A 188 -4.11 12.51 4.04
N TYR A 189 -4.50 13.28 3.04
CA TYR A 189 -4.77 14.71 3.15
C TYR A 189 -6.28 14.89 3.35
N PRO A 190 -6.75 15.05 4.60
CA PRO A 190 -8.19 15.01 4.92
C PRO A 190 -8.96 16.23 4.44
N ASP A 191 -8.26 17.32 4.21
CA ASP A 191 -8.82 18.57 3.70
C ASP A 191 -8.54 18.68 2.19
N ASP A 192 -9.13 19.66 1.54
CA ASP A 192 -9.02 19.88 0.11
C ASP A 192 -7.64 20.42 -0.35
N SER A 193 -6.59 20.24 0.46
CA SER A 193 -5.22 20.69 0.19
C SER A 193 -4.52 19.88 -0.91
N TYR A 194 -4.99 18.67 -1.17
CA TYR A 194 -4.43 17.77 -2.17
C TYR A 194 -5.55 16.90 -2.75
N ARG A 195 -5.81 17.00 -4.04
CA ARG A 195 -6.88 16.27 -4.72
C ARG A 195 -6.43 15.76 -6.07
N TYR A 196 -6.90 14.57 -6.41
CA TYR A 196 -6.86 14.06 -7.78
C TYR A 196 -8.10 14.57 -8.54
N PHE A 197 -7.92 15.50 -9.49
CA PHE A 197 -8.96 15.98 -10.40
C PHE A 197 -10.31 16.30 -9.74
N ASP A 198 -10.29 16.95 -8.57
CA ASP A 198 -11.47 17.37 -7.79
C ASP A 198 -12.33 16.23 -7.19
N GLU A 199 -12.01 14.97 -7.42
CA GLU A 199 -12.89 13.86 -7.06
C GLU A 199 -12.51 13.15 -5.76
N GLN A 200 -11.22 13.06 -5.41
CA GLN A 200 -10.76 12.32 -4.23
C GLN A 200 -9.75 13.11 -3.41
N SER A 201 -9.82 12.95 -2.08
CA SER A 201 -8.74 13.43 -1.21
C SER A 201 -7.45 12.69 -1.54
N GLY A 202 -6.38 13.45 -1.78
CA GLY A 202 -5.07 12.91 -2.11
C GLY A 202 -4.45 12.14 -0.95
N ALA A 203 -3.53 11.27 -1.31
CA ALA A 203 -2.75 10.50 -0.37
C ALA A 203 -1.33 10.27 -0.90
N VAL A 204 -0.38 10.08 0.01
CA VAL A 204 0.99 9.69 -0.34
C VAL A 204 1.33 8.42 0.41
N GLN A 205 1.75 7.39 -0.31
CA GLN A 205 2.26 6.17 0.29
C GLN A 205 3.80 6.17 0.30
N PHE A 206 4.34 5.74 1.41
CA PHE A 206 5.76 5.47 1.65
C PHE A 206 5.94 3.96 1.75
N ALA A 207 6.69 3.38 0.85
CA ALA A 207 6.96 1.95 0.89
C ALA A 207 7.83 1.59 2.12
N TRP A 208 7.66 0.39 2.67
CA TRP A 208 8.40 0.00 3.88
C TRP A 208 9.91 0.13 3.74
N HIS A 209 10.47 -0.20 2.58
CA HIS A 209 11.92 -0.10 2.36
C HIS A 209 12.46 1.34 2.42
N GLU A 210 11.62 2.37 2.19
CA GLU A 210 11.98 3.78 2.31
C GLU A 210 12.05 4.20 3.79
N LEU A 211 11.24 3.55 4.64
CA LEU A 211 11.09 3.86 6.06
C LEU A 211 11.87 2.94 7.01
N ALA A 212 12.33 1.78 6.53
CA ALA A 212 12.94 0.73 7.36
C ALA A 212 14.07 1.23 8.26
N ALA A 213 14.87 2.20 7.79
CA ALA A 213 15.96 2.75 8.59
C ALA A 213 15.52 3.53 9.85
N TYR A 214 14.23 3.89 9.95
CA TYR A 214 13.65 4.66 11.04
C TYR A 214 12.77 3.83 11.96
N ILE A 215 12.55 2.55 11.61
CA ILE A 215 11.63 1.63 12.29
C ILE A 215 12.46 0.61 13.08
N GLY A 216 12.43 0.71 14.40
CA GLY A 216 13.17 -0.17 15.28
C GLY A 216 12.39 -1.39 15.74
N GLU A 217 13.07 -2.33 16.42
CA GLU A 217 12.56 -3.64 16.83
C GLU A 217 11.30 -3.60 17.72
N ASN A 218 11.05 -2.46 18.39
CA ASN A 218 9.87 -2.29 19.23
C ASN A 218 8.66 -1.71 18.48
N SER A 219 8.83 -1.35 17.22
CA SER A 219 7.74 -0.84 16.41
C SER A 219 6.72 -1.93 16.09
N PRO A 220 5.42 -1.63 16.14
CA PRO A 220 4.39 -2.60 15.78
C PRO A 220 4.40 -3.00 14.30
N VAL A 221 5.15 -2.27 13.45
CA VAL A 221 5.29 -2.54 12.01
C VAL A 221 6.69 -3.03 11.64
N TYR A 222 7.54 -3.37 12.63
CA TYR A 222 8.92 -3.80 12.40
C TYR A 222 9.06 -4.94 11.40
N GLU A 223 8.28 -6.01 11.60
CA GLU A 223 8.33 -7.22 10.76
C GLU A 223 7.99 -6.90 9.28
N ALA A 224 7.04 -6.00 9.05
CA ALA A 224 6.68 -5.57 7.70
C ALA A 224 7.78 -4.72 7.05
N ALA A 225 8.33 -3.76 7.81
CA ALA A 225 9.36 -2.85 7.33
C ALA A 225 10.70 -3.56 7.04
N HIS A 226 10.96 -4.69 7.70
CA HIS A 226 12.18 -5.48 7.59
C HIS A 226 11.92 -6.88 7.01
N ALA A 227 10.77 -7.08 6.36
CA ALA A 227 10.46 -8.34 5.69
C ALA A 227 11.56 -8.70 4.69
N GLN A 228 12.06 -9.92 4.80
CA GLN A 228 13.05 -10.41 3.84
C GLN A 228 12.34 -10.86 2.57
N GLY A 229 12.95 -10.55 1.43
CA GLY A 229 12.42 -10.96 0.15
C GLY A 229 12.38 -12.48 -0.02
N ASP A 230 11.30 -12.99 -0.59
CA ASP A 230 11.14 -14.40 -0.97
C ASP A 230 11.16 -14.54 -2.50
N MET A 231 12.29 -15.00 -3.02
CA MET A 231 12.46 -15.25 -4.46
C MET A 231 11.57 -16.38 -4.98
N ASN A 232 11.08 -17.30 -4.12
CA ASN A 232 10.11 -18.31 -4.54
C ASN A 232 8.74 -17.66 -4.74
N ALA A 233 8.33 -16.76 -3.85
CA ALA A 233 7.10 -15.98 -4.02
C ALA A 233 7.13 -15.14 -5.31
N LEU A 234 8.28 -14.54 -5.65
CA LEU A 234 8.46 -13.85 -6.93
C LEU A 234 8.29 -14.81 -8.11
N ALA A 235 8.92 -15.99 -8.06
CA ALA A 235 8.85 -16.97 -9.14
C ALA A 235 7.42 -17.53 -9.32
N ASP A 236 6.71 -17.80 -8.23
CA ASP A 236 5.34 -18.29 -8.25
C ASP A 236 4.39 -17.23 -8.84
N ALA A 237 4.46 -15.98 -8.37
CA ALA A 237 3.68 -14.87 -8.91
C ALA A 237 3.96 -14.62 -10.39
N ALA A 238 5.24 -14.64 -10.81
CA ALA A 238 5.62 -14.49 -12.21
C ALA A 238 5.03 -15.59 -13.09
N GLY A 239 4.98 -16.84 -12.60
CA GLY A 239 4.32 -17.96 -13.28
C GLY A 239 2.85 -17.68 -13.57
N GLU A 240 2.16 -16.94 -12.70
CA GLU A 240 0.79 -16.48 -12.87
C GLU A 240 0.69 -15.15 -13.67
N GLY A 241 1.80 -14.61 -14.12
CA GLY A 241 1.87 -13.33 -14.85
C GLY A 241 1.80 -12.11 -13.94
N ARG A 242 1.97 -12.25 -12.63
CA ARG A 242 1.89 -11.16 -11.65
C ARG A 242 3.27 -10.73 -11.17
N LEU A 243 3.41 -9.46 -10.91
CA LEU A 243 4.53 -8.92 -10.16
C LEU A 243 4.05 -8.69 -8.71
N PRO A 244 4.70 -9.30 -7.70
CA PRO A 244 4.31 -9.11 -6.30
C PRO A 244 4.29 -7.64 -5.91
N GLY A 245 3.18 -7.19 -5.34
CA GLY A 245 2.99 -5.79 -4.98
C GLY A 245 1.51 -5.37 -4.91
N PRO A 246 1.23 -4.09 -4.85
CA PRO A 246 -0.11 -3.55 -4.61
C PRO A 246 -1.09 -3.69 -5.79
N MET A 247 -0.70 -4.38 -6.87
CA MET A 247 -1.58 -4.66 -8.02
C MET A 247 -1.99 -6.14 -8.12
N PRO A 248 -2.61 -6.77 -7.11
CA PRO A 248 -2.91 -8.21 -7.12
C PRO A 248 -3.94 -8.60 -8.20
N ARG A 249 -4.67 -7.64 -8.76
CA ARG A 249 -5.68 -7.86 -9.81
C ARG A 249 -5.14 -7.62 -11.23
N ALA A 250 -3.85 -7.35 -11.40
CA ALA A 250 -3.22 -7.20 -12.70
C ALA A 250 -2.32 -8.40 -13.00
N ALA A 251 -2.44 -8.95 -14.20
CA ALA A 251 -1.58 -10.02 -14.67
C ALA A 251 -1.24 -9.85 -16.17
N VAL A 252 0.00 -10.15 -16.53
CA VAL A 252 0.45 -10.20 -17.93
C VAL A 252 -0.38 -11.24 -18.69
N GLY A 253 -0.96 -10.84 -19.82
CA GLY A 253 -1.89 -11.65 -20.60
C GLY A 253 -3.37 -11.45 -20.24
N GLN A 254 -3.70 -10.79 -19.14
CA GLN A 254 -5.05 -10.39 -18.78
C GLN A 254 -5.52 -9.22 -19.66
N LYS A 255 -6.83 -9.11 -19.91
CA LYS A 255 -7.38 -7.98 -20.66
C LYS A 255 -7.26 -6.68 -19.87
N LEU A 256 -6.85 -5.60 -20.53
CA LEU A 256 -6.74 -4.28 -19.90
C LEU A 256 -8.05 -3.84 -19.24
N GLY A 257 -9.21 -4.03 -19.88
CA GLY A 257 -10.50 -3.64 -19.34
C GLY A 257 -10.86 -4.26 -17.99
N GLU A 258 -10.32 -5.44 -17.68
CA GLU A 258 -10.48 -6.07 -16.36
C GLU A 258 -9.68 -5.32 -15.29
N VAL A 259 -8.49 -4.84 -15.63
CA VAL A 259 -7.65 -4.04 -14.72
C VAL A 259 -8.25 -2.66 -14.53
N LEU A 260 -8.71 -2.01 -15.61
CA LEU A 260 -9.39 -0.70 -15.54
C LEU A 260 -10.72 -0.75 -14.78
N SER A 261 -11.31 -1.92 -14.61
CA SER A 261 -12.49 -2.08 -13.74
C SER A 261 -12.13 -2.15 -12.25
N ALA A 262 -10.86 -2.35 -11.92
CA ALA A 262 -10.38 -2.55 -10.56
C ALA A 262 -9.58 -1.36 -10.02
N TYR A 263 -9.01 -0.54 -10.90
CA TYR A 263 -8.16 0.59 -10.57
C TYR A 263 -8.54 1.82 -11.39
N THR A 264 -8.41 3.00 -10.81
CA THR A 264 -8.73 4.29 -11.46
C THR A 264 -7.51 4.81 -12.20
N LEU A 265 -7.70 5.22 -13.45
CA LEU A 265 -6.61 5.83 -14.23
C LEU A 265 -6.26 7.22 -13.71
N LEU A 266 -4.98 7.49 -13.58
CA LEU A 266 -4.46 8.81 -13.22
C LEU A 266 -4.67 9.82 -14.36
N THR A 267 -4.45 9.37 -15.60
CA THR A 267 -4.50 10.21 -16.80
C THR A 267 -4.69 9.34 -18.04
N ASP A 268 -4.77 9.96 -19.21
CA ASP A 268 -4.60 9.26 -20.49
C ASP A 268 -3.26 8.52 -20.53
N PRO A 269 -3.19 7.38 -21.24
CA PRO A 269 -1.97 6.57 -21.24
C PRO A 269 -0.78 7.31 -21.85
N ASP A 270 0.38 7.13 -21.24
CA ASP A 270 1.67 7.55 -21.80
C ASP A 270 2.10 6.61 -22.92
N TYR A 271 2.96 7.11 -23.81
CA TYR A 271 3.44 6.35 -24.95
C TYR A 271 4.95 6.15 -24.90
N THR A 272 5.35 4.90 -24.90
CA THR A 272 6.75 4.53 -25.17
C THR A 272 6.94 4.22 -26.65
N LYS A 273 8.16 3.80 -27.01
CA LYS A 273 8.46 3.32 -28.36
C LYS A 273 7.56 2.14 -28.76
N ASP A 274 7.31 1.22 -27.84
CA ASP A 274 6.73 -0.09 -28.08
C ASP A 274 5.36 -0.30 -27.41
N SER A 275 5.01 0.51 -26.42
CA SER A 275 3.81 0.31 -25.59
C SER A 275 3.06 1.59 -25.28
N ARG A 276 1.81 1.40 -24.81
CA ARG A 276 1.04 2.40 -24.04
C ARG A 276 1.12 1.99 -22.58
N VAL A 277 1.38 2.96 -21.72
CA VAL A 277 1.63 2.79 -20.28
C VAL A 277 0.50 3.46 -19.52
N TYR A 278 -0.15 2.70 -18.65
CA TYR A 278 -1.29 3.14 -17.86
C TYR A 278 -0.87 3.31 -16.40
N LEU A 279 -1.01 4.51 -15.89
CA LEU A 279 -0.76 4.91 -14.51
C LEU A 279 -2.09 5.01 -13.75
N PHE A 280 -2.04 4.86 -12.43
CA PHE A 280 -3.23 4.78 -11.58
C PHE A 280 -3.20 5.82 -10.46
N GLU A 281 -4.41 6.26 -10.02
CA GLU A 281 -4.57 7.29 -8.99
C GLU A 281 -4.26 6.80 -7.59
N GLU A 282 -4.47 5.49 -7.31
CA GLU A 282 -4.30 4.95 -5.98
C GLU A 282 -2.87 5.18 -5.47
N ALA A 283 -2.73 5.79 -4.29
CA ALA A 283 -1.44 6.14 -3.70
C ALA A 283 -0.50 4.93 -3.56
N SER A 284 -1.06 3.73 -3.31
CA SER A 284 -0.32 2.47 -3.27
C SER A 284 0.26 2.05 -4.62
N LEU A 285 -0.26 2.60 -5.72
CA LEU A 285 0.16 2.29 -7.08
C LEU A 285 1.13 3.32 -7.67
N ARG A 286 1.55 4.33 -6.91
CA ARG A 286 2.57 5.27 -7.36
C ARG A 286 3.85 4.51 -7.76
N GLY A 287 4.33 4.79 -8.97
CA GLY A 287 5.46 4.07 -9.57
C GLY A 287 5.13 2.68 -10.12
N TRP A 288 3.84 2.28 -10.12
CA TRP A 288 3.35 1.06 -10.76
C TRP A 288 2.57 1.38 -12.02
N ALA A 289 2.72 0.55 -13.05
CA ALA A 289 2.00 0.69 -14.30
C ALA A 289 1.76 -0.65 -14.98
N VAL A 290 0.76 -0.68 -15.86
CA VAL A 290 0.58 -1.76 -16.83
C VAL A 290 0.84 -1.26 -18.24
N GLU A 291 1.33 -2.14 -19.09
CA GLU A 291 1.62 -1.83 -20.49
C GLU A 291 0.80 -2.72 -21.43
N ILE A 292 0.34 -2.15 -22.54
CA ILE A 292 -0.16 -2.91 -23.70
C ILE A 292 0.67 -2.56 -24.94
N PRO A 293 0.67 -3.38 -26.00
CA PRO A 293 1.35 -3.04 -27.24
C PRO A 293 0.85 -1.71 -27.82
N LYS A 294 1.75 -0.85 -28.29
CA LYS A 294 1.44 0.48 -28.83
C LYS A 294 0.43 0.42 -29.98
N TYR A 295 0.57 -0.57 -30.84
CA TYR A 295 -0.24 -0.78 -32.04
C TYR A 295 -1.10 -2.04 -31.88
N ALA A 296 -2.01 -2.03 -30.90
CA ALA A 296 -2.99 -3.09 -30.75
C ALA A 296 -4.03 -3.02 -31.88
N GLU A 297 -4.29 -4.13 -32.53
CA GLU A 297 -5.30 -4.24 -33.59
C GLU A 297 -6.74 -4.38 -33.05
N THR A 298 -6.86 -4.67 -31.74
CA THR A 298 -8.12 -4.88 -31.03
C THR A 298 -8.57 -3.61 -30.29
N ASP A 299 -9.82 -3.61 -29.83
CA ASP A 299 -10.30 -2.65 -28.85
C ASP A 299 -9.34 -2.65 -27.65
N GLU A 300 -9.05 -1.45 -27.15
CA GLU A 300 -8.08 -1.23 -26.08
C GLU A 300 -8.42 -2.06 -24.83
N ALA A 301 -9.69 -2.08 -24.42
CA ALA A 301 -10.16 -2.86 -23.27
C ALA A 301 -9.99 -4.38 -23.45
N GLU A 302 -10.04 -4.87 -24.69
CA GLU A 302 -9.86 -6.30 -25.04
C GLU A 302 -8.38 -6.66 -25.25
N THR A 303 -7.48 -5.67 -25.27
CA THR A 303 -6.05 -5.89 -25.51
C THR A 303 -5.40 -6.52 -24.28
N PRO A 304 -4.63 -7.62 -24.45
CA PRO A 304 -3.88 -8.20 -23.33
C PRO A 304 -2.77 -7.28 -22.82
N ILE A 305 -2.61 -7.23 -21.51
CA ILE A 305 -1.47 -6.60 -20.85
C ILE A 305 -0.19 -7.34 -21.29
N SER A 306 0.76 -6.61 -21.82
CA SER A 306 2.07 -7.12 -22.27
C SER A 306 3.13 -7.04 -21.18
N ALA A 307 3.00 -6.10 -20.23
CA ALA A 307 3.93 -5.97 -19.11
C ALA A 307 3.28 -5.31 -17.90
N ILE A 308 3.84 -5.59 -16.72
CA ILE A 308 3.62 -4.87 -15.47
C ILE A 308 4.97 -4.34 -15.03
N ARG A 309 5.05 -3.06 -14.69
CA ARG A 309 6.30 -2.40 -14.28
C ARG A 309 6.17 -1.70 -12.95
N THR A 310 7.32 -1.55 -12.27
CA THR A 310 7.44 -0.68 -11.11
C THR A 310 8.79 0.04 -11.11
N THR A 311 8.75 1.31 -10.73
CA THR A 311 9.92 2.18 -10.55
C THR A 311 10.16 2.51 -9.07
N ARG A 312 9.36 1.94 -8.15
CA ARG A 312 9.38 2.32 -6.75
C ARG A 312 8.88 1.20 -5.85
N ALA A 313 9.59 0.09 -5.77
CA ALA A 313 9.16 -0.98 -4.88
C ALA A 313 10.32 -1.83 -4.39
N ASP A 314 10.10 -2.52 -3.28
CA ASP A 314 10.78 -3.78 -2.98
C ASP A 314 9.90 -4.91 -3.50
N VAL A 315 10.39 -5.65 -4.48
CA VAL A 315 9.71 -6.81 -5.03
C VAL A 315 10.48 -8.05 -4.59
N CYS A 316 10.07 -8.65 -3.48
CA CYS A 316 10.67 -9.85 -2.92
C CYS A 316 12.19 -9.72 -2.70
N GLY A 317 12.67 -8.58 -2.21
CA GLY A 317 14.08 -8.30 -1.95
C GLY A 317 14.83 -7.66 -3.12
N LEU A 318 14.17 -7.45 -4.23
CA LEU A 318 14.68 -6.64 -5.35
C LEU A 318 14.21 -5.19 -5.15
N THR A 319 15.01 -4.39 -4.43
CA THR A 319 14.63 -3.02 -4.05
C THR A 319 15.10 -2.02 -5.08
N VAL A 320 14.17 -1.31 -5.71
CA VAL A 320 14.48 -0.18 -6.59
C VAL A 320 15.25 0.91 -5.82
N GLY A 321 16.25 1.51 -6.43
CA GLY A 321 17.14 2.49 -5.82
C GLY A 321 18.22 1.91 -4.90
N LYS A 322 18.23 0.58 -4.65
CA LYS A 322 19.20 -0.06 -3.73
C LYS A 322 19.89 -1.28 -4.32
N THR A 323 19.13 -2.23 -4.90
CA THR A 323 19.67 -3.50 -5.41
C THR A 323 20.62 -3.24 -6.57
N THR A 324 21.83 -3.76 -6.46
CA THR A 324 22.85 -3.62 -7.49
C THR A 324 22.75 -4.70 -8.58
N LYS A 325 23.33 -4.44 -9.75
CA LYS A 325 23.45 -5.43 -10.84
C LYS A 325 24.09 -6.75 -10.37
N ALA A 326 25.10 -6.67 -9.50
CA ALA A 326 25.76 -7.86 -8.96
C ALA A 326 24.81 -8.70 -8.09
N GLU A 327 24.01 -8.05 -7.25
CA GLU A 327 22.99 -8.73 -6.43
C GLU A 327 21.88 -9.31 -7.28
N LEU A 328 21.40 -8.59 -8.31
CA LEU A 328 20.44 -9.13 -9.29
C LEU A 328 20.96 -10.42 -9.93
N THR A 329 22.20 -10.43 -10.39
CA THR A 329 22.81 -11.63 -11.02
C THR A 329 23.00 -12.75 -9.98
N ALA A 330 23.35 -12.42 -8.75
CA ALA A 330 23.46 -13.41 -7.69
C ALA A 330 22.13 -14.08 -7.31
N LEU A 331 21.03 -13.33 -7.34
CA LEU A 331 19.69 -13.79 -6.98
C LEU A 331 18.96 -14.49 -8.15
N LEU A 332 19.07 -13.95 -9.36
CA LEU A 332 18.30 -14.36 -10.55
C LEU A 332 19.10 -15.25 -11.51
N GLY A 333 20.44 -15.37 -11.32
CA GLY A 333 21.34 -16.03 -12.25
C GLY A 333 21.79 -15.14 -13.39
N GLU A 334 22.37 -15.75 -14.43
CA GLU A 334 22.82 -15.00 -15.60
C GLU A 334 21.63 -14.54 -16.46
N PRO A 335 21.64 -13.27 -16.93
CA PRO A 335 20.59 -12.79 -17.80
C PRO A 335 20.64 -13.49 -19.17
N LEU A 336 19.48 -13.72 -19.77
CA LEU A 336 19.36 -14.23 -21.14
C LEU A 336 19.90 -13.24 -22.18
N GLU A 337 19.70 -11.97 -21.90
CA GLU A 337 20.10 -10.87 -22.78
C GLU A 337 20.38 -9.63 -21.92
N THR A 338 21.24 -8.76 -22.44
CA THR A 338 21.57 -7.47 -21.84
C THR A 338 21.54 -6.41 -22.95
N ARG A 339 20.88 -5.26 -22.67
CA ARG A 339 20.83 -4.12 -23.60
C ARG A 339 21.24 -2.85 -22.88
N VAL A 340 22.10 -2.08 -23.51
CA VAL A 340 22.48 -0.75 -23.04
C VAL A 340 21.64 0.27 -23.78
N TYR A 341 21.08 1.23 -23.06
CA TYR A 341 20.31 2.35 -23.61
C TYR A 341 21.02 3.66 -23.26
N ASP A 342 21.25 4.49 -24.26
CA ASP A 342 21.62 5.88 -24.04
C ASP A 342 20.39 6.70 -23.56
N ALA A 343 20.59 7.98 -23.26
CA ALA A 343 19.55 8.83 -22.71
C ALA A 343 18.30 8.93 -23.60
N ASP A 344 18.49 9.04 -24.93
CA ASP A 344 17.38 9.18 -25.88
C ASP A 344 16.61 7.84 -26.01
N GLU A 345 17.34 6.74 -26.14
CA GLU A 345 16.73 5.41 -26.23
C GLU A 345 16.02 4.99 -24.94
N ALA A 346 16.55 5.39 -23.78
CA ALA A 346 15.96 5.14 -22.48
C ALA A 346 14.68 5.97 -22.29
N ALA A 347 14.72 7.26 -22.61
CA ALA A 347 13.56 8.15 -22.54
C ALA A 347 12.38 7.64 -23.40
N ASP A 348 12.67 7.14 -24.61
CA ASP A 348 11.68 6.49 -25.49
C ASP A 348 10.97 5.28 -24.83
N ARG A 349 11.46 4.78 -23.69
CA ARG A 349 10.94 3.63 -22.93
C ARG A 349 10.51 3.98 -21.51
N MET A 350 10.52 5.28 -21.19
CA MET A 350 10.30 5.75 -19.81
C MET A 350 11.30 5.09 -18.83
N LEU A 351 12.57 5.10 -19.19
CA LEU A 351 13.71 4.62 -18.41
C LEU A 351 14.78 5.71 -18.34
N GLU A 352 15.70 5.58 -17.41
CA GLU A 352 16.93 6.38 -17.39
C GLU A 352 18.01 5.76 -18.28
N ALA A 353 19.07 6.51 -18.61
CA ALA A 353 20.22 5.94 -19.29
C ALA A 353 20.84 4.82 -18.44
N GLY A 354 21.17 3.68 -19.07
CA GLY A 354 21.66 2.55 -18.31
C GLY A 354 21.55 1.22 -19.05
N GLU A 355 21.33 0.14 -18.32
CA GLU A 355 21.38 -1.22 -18.84
C GLU A 355 20.14 -2.03 -18.41
N SER A 356 19.48 -2.69 -19.36
CA SER A 356 18.41 -3.64 -19.09
C SER A 356 18.92 -5.08 -19.15
N LEU A 357 18.69 -5.81 -18.09
CA LEU A 357 19.01 -7.21 -17.92
C LEU A 357 17.71 -8.03 -18.02
N PHE A 358 17.68 -9.04 -18.88
CA PHE A 358 16.48 -9.86 -19.10
C PHE A 358 16.70 -11.27 -18.54
N PHE A 359 15.93 -11.61 -17.51
CA PHE A 359 16.03 -12.90 -16.82
C PHE A 359 14.83 -13.79 -17.15
N ALA A 360 15.07 -15.08 -17.31
CA ALA A 360 13.97 -16.06 -17.36
C ALA A 360 13.39 -16.29 -15.96
N LEU A 361 12.10 -16.17 -15.79
CA LEU A 361 11.43 -16.36 -14.50
C LEU A 361 10.08 -17.05 -14.71
N SER A 362 9.99 -18.34 -14.37
CA SER A 362 8.73 -19.14 -14.41
C SER A 362 7.94 -19.03 -15.72
N GLY A 363 8.64 -19.06 -16.87
CA GLY A 363 8.02 -18.94 -18.19
C GLY A 363 7.72 -17.51 -18.66
N ARG A 364 8.14 -16.52 -17.90
CA ARG A 364 8.07 -15.08 -18.20
C ARG A 364 9.47 -14.50 -18.30
N ILE A 365 9.54 -13.24 -18.64
CA ILE A 365 10.77 -12.44 -18.64
C ILE A 365 10.66 -11.37 -17.55
N LEU A 366 11.59 -11.38 -16.61
CA LEU A 366 11.80 -10.27 -15.70
C LEU A 366 12.91 -9.40 -16.29
N GLN A 367 12.57 -8.19 -16.70
CA GLN A 367 13.51 -7.16 -17.09
C GLN A 367 13.84 -6.32 -15.85
N ALA A 368 15.11 -6.29 -15.46
CA ALA A 368 15.64 -5.38 -14.46
C ALA A 368 16.47 -4.31 -15.15
N HIS A 369 16.06 -3.06 -15.02
CA HIS A 369 16.80 -1.93 -15.57
C HIS A 369 17.64 -1.29 -14.48
N VAL A 370 18.93 -1.12 -14.73
CA VAL A 370 19.89 -0.47 -13.83
C VAL A 370 20.44 0.81 -14.46
N ASP A 371 20.70 1.82 -13.64
CA ASP A 371 21.30 3.06 -14.06
C ASP A 371 22.81 2.93 -14.40
N GLU A 372 23.46 4.03 -14.72
CA GLU A 372 24.90 4.09 -14.99
C GLU A 372 25.76 3.69 -13.77
N ASN A 373 25.22 3.76 -12.56
CA ASN A 373 25.86 3.32 -11.31
C ASN A 373 25.62 1.83 -11.03
N SER A 374 24.93 1.13 -11.93
CA SER A 374 24.53 -0.28 -11.77
C SER A 374 23.56 -0.53 -10.61
N VAL A 375 22.70 0.43 -10.30
CA VAL A 375 21.62 0.34 -9.29
C VAL A 375 20.29 0.18 -10.00
N LEU A 376 19.45 -0.74 -9.50
CA LEU A 376 18.13 -1.04 -10.04
C LEU A 376 17.23 0.21 -10.02
N GLN A 377 16.66 0.56 -11.17
CA GLN A 377 15.75 1.69 -11.35
C GLN A 377 14.32 1.26 -11.70
N CYS A 378 14.17 0.10 -12.35
CA CYS A 378 12.88 -0.37 -12.79
C CYS A 378 12.87 -1.90 -12.89
N LEU A 379 11.75 -2.51 -12.46
CA LEU A 379 11.43 -3.92 -12.72
C LEU A 379 10.23 -4.00 -13.65
N ILE A 380 10.30 -4.87 -14.66
CA ILE A 380 9.22 -5.08 -15.63
C ILE A 380 9.03 -6.59 -15.83
N LEU A 381 7.87 -7.11 -15.48
CA LEU A 381 7.47 -8.48 -15.82
C LEU A 381 6.73 -8.48 -17.16
N ARG A 382 7.14 -9.34 -18.10
CA ARG A 382 6.55 -9.42 -19.45
C ARG A 382 6.59 -10.85 -20.02
N ASP A 383 5.84 -11.07 -21.12
CA ASP A 383 5.79 -12.38 -21.80
C ASP A 383 7.08 -12.70 -22.54
N ALA A 384 7.69 -11.70 -23.18
CA ALA A 384 8.84 -11.89 -24.05
C ALA A 384 9.79 -10.69 -24.00
N ILE A 385 11.03 -10.91 -24.39
CA ILE A 385 11.99 -9.83 -24.64
C ILE A 385 11.47 -9.02 -25.83
N PRO A 386 11.34 -7.67 -25.73
CA PRO A 386 10.93 -6.84 -26.85
C PRO A 386 11.87 -7.04 -28.04
N GLU A 387 11.33 -7.02 -29.27
CA GLU A 387 12.18 -7.13 -30.45
C GLU A 387 13.20 -5.98 -30.50
N ALA A 388 14.44 -6.29 -30.80
CA ALA A 388 15.43 -5.30 -31.10
C ALA A 388 15.07 -4.67 -32.47
N LEU A 389 14.48 -3.49 -32.44
CA LEU A 389 14.27 -2.73 -33.68
C LEU A 389 15.66 -2.21 -34.16
N TYR A 390 16.14 -2.80 -35.21
CA TYR A 390 17.36 -2.37 -35.94
C TYR A 390 17.10 -1.07 -36.71
#